data_487cfadd2fe33ead6c07d2138d393991
#
_entry.id   487cfadd2fe33ead6c07d2138d393991
#
_cell.length_a   1.000
_cell.length_b   1.000
_cell.length_c   1.000
_cell.angle_alpha   90.00
_cell.angle_beta   90.00
_cell.angle_gamma   90.00
#
_symmetry.space_group_name_H-M   'P 1'
#
loop_
_entity.id
_entity.type
_entity.pdbx_description
1 polymer ?
#
loop_
_entity_poly.entity_id
_entity_poly.type
_entity_poly.pdbx_seq_one_letter_code
_entity_poly.pdbx_strand_id
1 'polypeptide(L)'
;MKEMNSPKWVPQLLAWYDVNKRDLPWRDCGDPYKVWVSEVMSQQTRIEAMKPYYDNWMRLFPTLEDLAKATEDEVVHAWQGLGYYSRARNLRLGVQDVVHNYGGVVPHNRKDMESLKGVGSYTAGAVLSMAYGEPEVAVDGNVLRIYARLYGIFDDILGTKGKKAITAIVEDTLPHDRPGDFNQALMDFGSAVCIPKTPRCGECPLSLIHISEPTRP
;
A
#
# COMPACT_ATOMS: atom_id res chain seq x y z
N MET A 1 15.30 23.61 10.61
CA MET A 1 14.93 22.27 10.09
C MET A 1 15.56 21.27 11.05
N LYS A 2 14.75 20.50 11.82
CA LYS A 2 15.26 19.37 12.58
C LYS A 2 15.65 18.31 11.55
N GLU A 3 16.92 17.94 11.47
CA GLU A 3 17.32 16.67 10.85
C GLU A 3 16.54 15.57 11.61
N MET A 4 15.50 15.04 10.98
CA MET A 4 14.81 13.87 11.49
C MET A 4 15.78 12.71 11.30
N ASN A 5 16.43 12.31 12.38
CA ASN A 5 17.31 11.15 12.41
C ASN A 5 16.42 9.92 12.20
N SER A 6 16.22 9.53 10.95
CA SER A 6 15.49 8.30 10.63
C SER A 6 16.10 7.14 11.42
N PRO A 7 15.27 6.26 12.01
CA PRO A 7 15.78 5.10 12.73
C PRO A 7 16.76 4.30 11.87
N LYS A 8 17.84 3.79 12.47
CA LYS A 8 18.92 3.06 11.77
C LYS A 8 18.41 1.88 10.91
N TRP A 9 17.24 1.35 11.22
CA TRP A 9 16.66 0.24 10.46
C TRP A 9 16.01 0.68 9.13
N VAL A 10 15.63 1.95 8.96
CA VAL A 10 15.00 2.43 7.72
C VAL A 10 15.94 2.30 6.51
N PRO A 11 17.20 2.77 6.56
CA PRO A 11 18.15 2.51 5.48
C PRO A 11 18.41 1.03 5.21
N GLN A 12 18.39 0.17 6.25
CA GLN A 12 18.55 -1.27 6.09
C GLN A 12 17.35 -1.91 5.37
N LEU A 13 16.13 -1.48 5.69
CA LEU A 13 14.92 -1.91 5.00
C LEU A 13 14.93 -1.51 3.53
N LEU A 14 15.29 -0.27 3.23
CA LEU A 14 15.37 0.23 1.86
C LEU A 14 16.47 -0.48 1.05
N ALA A 15 17.65 -0.72 1.64
CA ALA A 15 18.70 -1.50 0.99
C ALA A 15 18.26 -2.94 0.71
N TRP A 16 17.52 -3.57 1.62
CA TRP A 16 16.92 -4.87 1.38
C TRP A 16 15.90 -4.81 0.24
N TYR A 17 15.06 -3.78 0.21
CA TYR A 17 14.04 -3.60 -0.82
C TYR A 17 14.67 -3.43 -2.22
N ASP A 18 15.71 -2.62 -2.35
CA ASP A 18 16.40 -2.37 -3.62
C ASP A 18 16.89 -3.67 -4.29
N VAL A 19 17.24 -4.69 -3.49
CA VAL A 19 17.72 -6.00 -4.00
C VAL A 19 16.58 -7.00 -4.16
N ASN A 20 15.53 -6.93 -3.32
CA ASN A 20 14.52 -7.99 -3.22
C ASN A 20 13.12 -7.57 -3.73
N LYS A 21 12.96 -6.32 -4.19
CA LYS A 21 11.67 -5.83 -4.67
C LYS A 21 11.14 -6.70 -5.80
N ARG A 22 9.85 -7.02 -5.74
CA ARG A 22 9.18 -7.77 -6.80
C ARG A 22 9.04 -6.91 -8.04
N ASP A 23 9.30 -7.50 -9.21
CA ASP A 23 8.99 -6.89 -10.50
C ASP A 23 7.48 -6.97 -10.75
N LEU A 24 6.81 -5.82 -10.68
CA LEU A 24 5.37 -5.70 -10.81
C LEU A 24 5.01 -4.57 -11.77
N PRO A 25 4.05 -4.77 -12.70
CA PRO A 25 3.77 -3.82 -13.77
C PRO A 25 3.22 -2.45 -13.29
N TRP A 26 2.78 -2.37 -12.06
CA TRP A 26 2.30 -1.13 -11.43
C TRP A 26 3.35 -0.43 -10.56
N ARG A 27 4.57 -0.98 -10.48
CA ARG A 27 5.68 -0.35 -9.77
C ARG A 27 6.51 0.51 -10.69
N ASP A 28 7.11 1.54 -10.15
CA ASP A 28 8.01 2.46 -10.85
C ASP A 28 7.39 3.09 -12.13
N CYS A 29 6.04 3.04 -12.26
CA CYS A 29 5.34 3.54 -13.45
C CYS A 29 4.92 5.01 -13.34
N GLY A 30 4.90 5.61 -12.13
CA GLY A 30 4.48 6.98 -11.90
C GLY A 30 3.01 7.28 -12.30
N ASP A 31 2.19 6.26 -12.50
CA ASP A 31 0.82 6.38 -12.96
C ASP A 31 -0.15 6.11 -11.79
N PRO A 32 -0.82 7.15 -11.25
CA PRO A 32 -1.69 7.00 -10.09
C PRO A 32 -2.91 6.12 -10.35
N TYR A 33 -3.41 6.07 -11.58
CA TYR A 33 -4.50 5.17 -11.93
C TYR A 33 -4.07 3.70 -11.84
N LYS A 34 -2.92 3.36 -12.39
CA LYS A 34 -2.36 2.01 -12.35
C LYS A 34 -2.07 1.53 -10.93
N VAL A 35 -1.49 2.40 -10.12
CA VAL A 35 -1.26 2.14 -8.69
C VAL A 35 -2.60 1.94 -7.97
N TRP A 36 -3.57 2.82 -8.18
CA TRP A 36 -4.89 2.71 -7.54
C TRP A 36 -5.60 1.40 -7.88
N VAL A 37 -5.63 1.02 -9.16
CA VAL A 37 -6.20 -0.27 -9.59
C VAL A 37 -5.52 -1.43 -8.89
N SER A 38 -4.18 -1.45 -8.86
CA SER A 38 -3.43 -2.52 -8.22
C SER A 38 -3.72 -2.62 -6.72
N GLU A 39 -3.80 -1.50 -6.03
CA GLU A 39 -4.09 -1.46 -4.60
C GLU A 39 -5.51 -1.96 -4.28
N VAL A 40 -6.50 -1.61 -5.10
CA VAL A 40 -7.86 -2.12 -4.93
C VAL A 40 -7.94 -3.63 -5.24
N MET A 41 -7.23 -4.11 -6.26
CA MET A 41 -7.20 -5.53 -6.61
C MET A 41 -6.48 -6.37 -5.54
N SER A 42 -5.41 -5.85 -4.94
CA SER A 42 -4.61 -6.57 -3.94
C SER A 42 -5.33 -6.76 -2.60
N GLN A 43 -6.40 -5.99 -2.34
CA GLN A 43 -7.19 -6.15 -1.12
C GLN A 43 -7.73 -7.58 -1.02
N GLN A 44 -7.25 -8.35 -0.02
CA GLN A 44 -7.63 -9.75 0.21
C GLN A 44 -7.35 -10.71 -0.95
N THR A 45 -6.50 -10.33 -1.89
CA THR A 45 -6.10 -11.16 -3.03
C THR A 45 -4.57 -11.26 -3.08
N ARG A 46 -4.05 -12.48 -3.27
CA ARG A 46 -2.60 -12.68 -3.41
C ARG A 46 -2.10 -12.07 -4.72
N ILE A 47 -0.94 -11.43 -4.69
CA ILE A 47 -0.35 -10.74 -5.85
C ILE A 47 -0.28 -11.65 -7.09
N GLU A 48 0.22 -12.88 -6.93
CA GLU A 48 0.33 -13.81 -8.06
C GLU A 48 -1.03 -14.19 -8.67
N ALA A 49 -2.06 -14.27 -7.85
CA ALA A 49 -3.41 -14.56 -8.32
C ALA A 49 -4.05 -13.35 -9.02
N MET A 50 -3.69 -12.13 -8.64
CA MET A 50 -4.29 -10.93 -9.24
C MET A 50 -3.62 -10.48 -10.55
N LYS A 51 -2.34 -10.82 -10.81
CA LYS A 51 -1.61 -10.39 -12.01
C LYS A 51 -2.39 -10.58 -13.31
N PRO A 52 -2.95 -11.76 -13.64
CA PRO A 52 -3.70 -11.94 -14.87
C PRO A 52 -4.95 -11.04 -14.97
N TYR A 53 -5.58 -10.74 -13.83
CA TYR A 53 -6.72 -9.84 -13.79
C TYR A 53 -6.31 -8.39 -14.00
N TYR A 54 -5.18 -7.99 -13.44
CA TYR A 54 -4.62 -6.66 -13.66
C TYR A 54 -4.26 -6.44 -15.13
N ASP A 55 -3.59 -7.39 -15.75
CA ASP A 55 -3.22 -7.32 -17.16
C ASP A 55 -4.46 -7.23 -18.07
N ASN A 56 -5.47 -8.06 -17.79
CA ASN A 56 -6.73 -7.99 -18.51
C ASN A 56 -7.47 -6.66 -18.29
N TRP A 57 -7.45 -6.14 -17.06
CA TRP A 57 -8.05 -4.85 -16.72
C TRP A 57 -7.39 -3.71 -17.48
N MET A 58 -6.05 -3.65 -17.50
CA MET A 58 -5.30 -2.64 -18.22
C MET A 58 -5.47 -2.72 -19.74
N ARG A 59 -5.79 -3.91 -20.26
CA ARG A 59 -6.15 -4.08 -21.69
C ARG A 59 -7.54 -3.56 -22.00
N LEU A 60 -8.51 -3.73 -21.09
CA LEU A 60 -9.91 -3.30 -21.27
C LEU A 60 -10.10 -1.82 -20.92
N PHE A 61 -9.45 -1.35 -19.88
CA PHE A 61 -9.54 0.00 -19.35
C PHE A 61 -8.14 0.59 -19.17
N PRO A 62 -7.42 0.89 -20.28
CA PRO A 62 -6.02 1.33 -20.21
C PRO A 62 -5.86 2.70 -19.56
N THR A 63 -6.89 3.53 -19.60
CA THR A 63 -6.91 4.87 -19.00
C THR A 63 -8.06 5.04 -18.00
N LEU A 64 -7.93 6.05 -17.18
CA LEU A 64 -8.94 6.46 -16.22
C LEU A 64 -10.27 6.81 -16.94
N GLU A 65 -10.19 7.48 -18.10
CA GLU A 65 -11.33 7.86 -18.91
C GLU A 65 -12.05 6.64 -19.49
N ASP A 66 -11.33 5.59 -19.87
CA ASP A 66 -11.93 4.36 -20.39
C ASP A 66 -12.75 3.68 -19.29
N LEU A 67 -12.20 3.60 -18.07
CA LEU A 67 -12.95 3.07 -16.93
C LEU A 67 -14.16 3.93 -16.55
N ALA A 68 -14.03 5.25 -16.61
CA ALA A 68 -15.14 6.17 -16.31
C ALA A 68 -16.33 5.99 -17.26
N LYS A 69 -16.07 5.70 -18.55
CA LYS A 69 -17.08 5.47 -19.58
C LYS A 69 -17.70 4.07 -19.52
N ALA A 70 -17.00 3.11 -18.91
CA ALA A 70 -17.46 1.73 -18.86
C ALA A 70 -18.77 1.59 -18.06
N THR A 71 -19.62 0.70 -18.50
CA THR A 71 -20.85 0.33 -17.77
C THR A 71 -20.49 -0.47 -16.52
N GLU A 72 -21.42 -0.55 -15.56
CA GLU A 72 -21.22 -1.37 -14.37
C GLU A 72 -21.06 -2.85 -14.73
N ASP A 73 -21.82 -3.33 -15.70
CA ASP A 73 -21.78 -4.74 -16.13
C ASP A 73 -20.42 -5.09 -16.75
N GLU A 74 -19.83 -4.24 -17.60
CA GLU A 74 -18.50 -4.43 -18.17
C GLU A 74 -17.43 -4.50 -17.07
N VAL A 75 -17.51 -3.61 -16.09
CA VAL A 75 -16.56 -3.55 -14.97
C VAL A 75 -16.69 -4.79 -14.07
N VAL A 76 -17.91 -5.20 -13.75
CA VAL A 76 -18.16 -6.40 -12.93
C VAL A 76 -17.73 -7.67 -13.68
N HIS A 77 -17.95 -7.73 -14.99
CA HIS A 77 -17.50 -8.85 -15.83
C HIS A 77 -15.96 -8.94 -15.87
N ALA A 78 -15.28 -7.82 -16.05
CA ALA A 78 -13.81 -7.78 -16.03
C ALA A 78 -13.21 -8.18 -14.68
N TRP A 79 -13.98 -8.03 -13.58
CA TRP A 79 -13.58 -8.37 -12.21
C TRP A 79 -13.95 -9.82 -11.82
N GLN A 80 -14.62 -10.55 -12.69
CA GLN A 80 -15.13 -11.88 -12.38
C GLN A 80 -14.02 -12.84 -11.95
N GLY A 81 -14.16 -13.46 -10.79
CA GLY A 81 -13.18 -14.36 -10.19
C GLY A 81 -12.36 -13.75 -9.04
N LEU A 82 -12.25 -12.42 -8.93
CA LEU A 82 -11.55 -11.78 -7.81
C LEU A 82 -12.41 -11.70 -6.53
N GLY A 83 -13.73 -11.83 -6.64
CA GLY A 83 -14.65 -11.69 -5.51
C GLY A 83 -14.79 -10.24 -5.02
N TYR A 84 -15.63 -10.04 -3.99
CA TYR A 84 -15.87 -8.70 -3.40
C TYR A 84 -16.11 -7.62 -4.45
N TYR A 85 -17.10 -7.81 -5.31
CA TYR A 85 -17.43 -6.98 -6.48
C TYR A 85 -17.72 -5.52 -6.16
N SER A 86 -18.03 -5.19 -4.89
CA SER A 86 -18.15 -3.80 -4.43
C SER A 86 -16.87 -3.01 -4.63
N ARG A 87 -15.69 -3.64 -4.62
CA ARG A 87 -14.41 -2.98 -4.90
C ARG A 87 -14.37 -2.45 -6.34
N ALA A 88 -14.77 -3.26 -7.31
CA ALA A 88 -14.82 -2.86 -8.72
C ALA A 88 -15.82 -1.72 -8.95
N ARG A 89 -17.02 -1.82 -8.37
CA ARG A 89 -18.04 -0.77 -8.45
C ARG A 89 -17.56 0.54 -7.83
N ASN A 90 -16.97 0.46 -6.63
CA ASN A 90 -16.45 1.64 -5.94
C ASN A 90 -15.28 2.28 -6.71
N LEU A 91 -14.37 1.48 -7.27
CA LEU A 91 -13.27 1.97 -8.11
C LEU A 91 -13.81 2.72 -9.31
N ARG A 92 -14.80 2.16 -10.04
CA ARG A 92 -15.44 2.85 -11.15
C ARG A 92 -16.09 4.17 -10.73
N LEU A 93 -16.85 4.17 -9.64
CA LEU A 93 -17.49 5.38 -9.12
C LEU A 93 -16.47 6.44 -8.70
N GLY A 94 -15.40 6.04 -8.02
CA GLY A 94 -14.30 6.95 -7.66
C GLY A 94 -13.61 7.54 -8.87
N VAL A 95 -13.38 6.73 -9.92
CA VAL A 95 -12.79 7.19 -11.18
C VAL A 95 -13.73 8.15 -11.92
N GLN A 96 -15.04 7.89 -11.92
CA GLN A 96 -16.02 8.81 -12.47
C GLN A 96 -16.03 10.16 -11.73
N ASP A 97 -15.87 10.13 -10.41
CA ASP A 97 -15.75 11.33 -9.60
C ASP A 97 -14.50 12.13 -9.96
N VAL A 98 -13.37 11.46 -10.19
CA VAL A 98 -12.13 12.09 -10.68
C VAL A 98 -12.33 12.77 -12.02
N VAL A 99 -13.00 12.13 -12.97
CA VAL A 99 -13.27 12.75 -14.29
C VAL A 99 -14.19 13.97 -14.17
N HIS A 100 -15.25 13.88 -13.36
CA HIS A 100 -16.24 14.93 -13.27
C HIS A 100 -15.80 16.13 -12.41
N ASN A 101 -15.16 15.88 -11.28
CA ASN A 101 -14.87 16.89 -10.26
C ASN A 101 -13.41 17.33 -10.21
N TYR A 102 -12.50 16.53 -10.77
CA TYR A 102 -11.05 16.78 -10.75
C TYR A 102 -10.43 16.87 -12.16
N GLY A 103 -11.26 16.99 -13.21
CA GLY A 103 -10.79 17.17 -14.58
C GLY A 103 -9.97 16.00 -15.14
N GLY A 104 -10.20 14.79 -14.65
CA GLY A 104 -9.48 13.58 -15.07
C GLY A 104 -8.11 13.41 -14.41
N VAL A 105 -7.74 14.24 -13.44
CA VAL A 105 -6.47 14.13 -12.69
C VAL A 105 -6.75 13.55 -11.31
N VAL A 106 -6.14 12.40 -10.99
CA VAL A 106 -6.26 11.81 -9.67
C VAL A 106 -5.71 12.78 -8.61
N PRO A 107 -6.47 13.09 -7.54
CA PRO A 107 -6.03 14.04 -6.53
C PRO A 107 -4.68 13.68 -5.91
N HIS A 108 -3.83 14.69 -5.71
CA HIS A 108 -2.50 14.52 -5.12
C HIS A 108 -2.43 15.01 -3.66
N ASN A 109 -3.57 15.11 -2.98
CA ASN A 109 -3.63 15.38 -1.55
C ASN A 109 -4.58 14.42 -0.85
N ARG A 110 -4.31 14.15 0.42
CA ARG A 110 -5.03 13.14 1.22
C ARG A 110 -6.52 13.41 1.33
N LYS A 111 -6.90 14.67 1.58
CA LYS A 111 -8.30 15.04 1.81
C LYS A 111 -9.17 14.72 0.59
N ASP A 112 -8.74 15.12 -0.58
CA ASP A 112 -9.49 14.90 -1.81
C ASP A 112 -9.42 13.44 -2.24
N MET A 113 -8.27 12.77 -2.04
CA MET A 113 -8.13 11.35 -2.33
C MET A 113 -9.06 10.49 -1.46
N GLU A 114 -9.16 10.76 -0.15
CA GLU A 114 -10.06 10.04 0.77
C GLU A 114 -11.55 10.37 0.54
N SER A 115 -11.87 11.45 -0.16
CA SER A 115 -13.26 11.77 -0.55
C SER A 115 -13.80 10.89 -1.67
N LEU A 116 -12.92 10.26 -2.44
CA LEU A 116 -13.30 9.40 -3.57
C LEU A 116 -13.96 8.10 -3.09
N LYS A 117 -14.94 7.63 -3.85
CA LYS A 117 -15.68 6.42 -3.51
C LYS A 117 -14.76 5.19 -3.41
N GLY A 118 -14.77 4.54 -2.25
CA GLY A 118 -14.00 3.32 -2.00
C GLY A 118 -12.54 3.55 -1.66
N VAL A 119 -12.10 4.78 -1.53
CA VAL A 119 -10.75 5.14 -1.08
C VAL A 119 -10.76 5.38 0.42
N GLY A 120 -10.02 4.55 1.14
CA GLY A 120 -9.74 4.75 2.56
C GLY A 120 -8.31 5.26 2.76
N SER A 121 -7.96 5.51 4.02
CA SER A 121 -6.65 6.05 4.42
C SER A 121 -5.46 5.24 3.88
N TYR A 122 -5.56 3.91 3.86
CA TYR A 122 -4.54 3.03 3.27
C TYR A 122 -4.36 3.30 1.78
N THR A 123 -5.45 3.22 1.00
CA THR A 123 -5.39 3.39 -0.47
C THR A 123 -4.92 4.80 -0.84
N ALA A 124 -5.39 5.82 -0.12
CA ALA A 124 -4.93 7.19 -0.31
C ALA A 124 -3.42 7.31 -0.08
N GLY A 125 -2.91 6.82 1.05
CA GLY A 125 -1.49 6.83 1.35
C GLY A 125 -0.64 6.07 0.33
N ALA A 126 -1.11 4.91 -0.15
CA ALA A 126 -0.44 4.12 -1.16
C ALA A 126 -0.32 4.88 -2.50
N VAL A 127 -1.44 5.39 -3.02
CA VAL A 127 -1.43 6.14 -4.30
C VAL A 127 -0.58 7.40 -4.19
N LEU A 128 -0.75 8.18 -3.12
CA LEU A 128 -0.02 9.44 -2.93
C LEU A 128 1.49 9.21 -2.82
N SER A 129 1.92 8.21 -2.07
CA SER A 129 3.35 7.96 -1.89
C SER A 129 3.99 7.26 -3.08
N MET A 130 3.32 6.26 -3.67
CA MET A 130 3.90 5.42 -4.72
C MET A 130 3.85 6.08 -6.11
N ALA A 131 2.81 6.87 -6.41
CA ALA A 131 2.66 7.51 -7.71
C ALA A 131 3.15 8.95 -7.73
N TYR A 132 2.94 9.69 -6.64
CA TYR A 132 3.27 11.11 -6.58
C TYR A 132 4.51 11.42 -5.74
N GLY A 133 5.02 10.45 -4.98
CA GLY A 133 6.16 10.68 -4.08
C GLY A 133 5.83 11.55 -2.87
N GLU A 134 4.54 11.69 -2.54
CA GLU A 134 4.12 12.47 -1.37
C GLU A 134 4.49 11.72 -0.07
N PRO A 135 4.88 12.43 0.99
CA PRO A 135 5.29 11.83 2.26
C PRO A 135 4.07 11.32 3.05
N GLU A 136 3.40 10.34 2.50
CA GLU A 136 2.17 9.75 2.99
C GLU A 136 2.34 8.28 3.37
N VAL A 137 1.75 7.86 4.48
CA VAL A 137 1.87 6.49 4.97
C VAL A 137 0.73 5.61 4.46
N ALA A 138 1.06 4.36 4.14
CA ALA A 138 0.12 3.30 3.76
C ALA A 138 0.17 2.17 4.80
N VAL A 139 -0.68 2.25 5.83
CA VAL A 139 -0.65 1.32 6.96
C VAL A 139 -1.63 0.17 6.75
N ASP A 140 -1.10 -1.00 6.39
CA ASP A 140 -1.83 -2.27 6.27
C ASP A 140 -1.53 -3.23 7.43
N GLY A 141 -2.06 -4.44 7.38
CA GLY A 141 -1.79 -5.48 8.37
C GLY A 141 -0.31 -5.90 8.46
N ASN A 142 0.45 -5.77 7.37
CA ASN A 142 1.90 -6.03 7.38
C ASN A 142 2.63 -4.97 8.18
N VAL A 143 2.33 -3.71 7.90
CA VAL A 143 2.93 -2.55 8.60
C VAL A 143 2.63 -2.62 10.10
N LEU A 144 1.36 -2.84 10.46
CA LEU A 144 0.97 -2.99 11.87
C LEU A 144 1.78 -4.08 12.57
N ARG A 145 1.90 -5.25 11.96
CA ARG A 145 2.65 -6.39 12.51
C ARG A 145 4.14 -6.11 12.62
N ILE A 146 4.76 -5.53 11.60
CA ILE A 146 6.19 -5.20 11.59
C ILE A 146 6.49 -4.22 12.72
N TYR A 147 5.75 -3.11 12.79
CA TYR A 147 5.95 -2.11 13.82
C TYR A 147 5.70 -2.62 15.23
N ALA A 148 4.65 -3.43 15.42
CA ALA A 148 4.42 -4.06 16.72
C ALA A 148 5.60 -4.90 17.17
N ARG A 149 6.22 -5.66 16.25
CA ARG A 149 7.39 -6.48 16.54
C ARG A 149 8.66 -5.63 16.75
N LEU A 150 8.88 -4.60 15.92
CA LEU A 150 10.05 -3.72 16.01
C LEU A 150 10.08 -2.90 17.30
N TYR A 151 8.92 -2.44 17.74
CA TYR A 151 8.80 -1.54 18.90
C TYR A 151 8.27 -2.22 20.17
N GLY A 152 8.09 -3.56 20.15
CA GLY A 152 7.59 -4.30 21.31
C GLY A 152 6.20 -3.87 21.76
N ILE A 153 5.28 -3.61 20.81
CA ILE A 153 3.92 -3.18 21.12
C ILE A 153 3.05 -4.41 21.31
N PHE A 154 2.54 -4.62 22.53
CA PHE A 154 1.72 -5.76 22.91
C PHE A 154 0.21 -5.46 22.96
N ASP A 155 -0.18 -4.20 22.75
CA ASP A 155 -1.58 -3.80 22.69
C ASP A 155 -2.30 -4.43 21.47
N ASP A 156 -3.64 -4.42 21.50
CA ASP A 156 -4.44 -4.81 20.35
C ASP A 156 -4.19 -3.86 19.15
N ILE A 157 -3.30 -4.29 18.27
CA ILE A 157 -2.90 -3.53 17.08
C ILE A 157 -3.98 -3.45 16.00
N LEU A 158 -5.04 -4.26 16.10
CA LEU A 158 -6.17 -4.23 15.16
C LEU A 158 -7.27 -3.27 15.63
N GLY A 159 -7.28 -2.95 16.91
CA GLY A 159 -8.19 -1.95 17.48
C GLY A 159 -7.82 -0.52 17.06
N THR A 160 -8.81 0.38 17.14
CA THR A 160 -8.64 1.79 16.73
C THR A 160 -7.47 2.48 17.43
N LYS A 161 -7.30 2.26 18.74
CA LYS A 161 -6.23 2.87 19.55
C LYS A 161 -4.85 2.38 19.11
N GLY A 162 -4.69 1.06 18.94
CA GLY A 162 -3.42 0.46 18.50
C GLY A 162 -3.04 0.89 17.09
N LYS A 163 -4.00 0.86 16.16
CA LYS A 163 -3.77 1.37 14.79
C LYS A 163 -3.31 2.82 14.79
N LYS A 164 -3.99 3.69 15.53
CA LYS A 164 -3.63 5.12 15.61
C LYS A 164 -2.22 5.32 16.19
N ALA A 165 -1.88 4.60 17.25
CA ALA A 165 -0.56 4.68 17.87
C ALA A 165 0.55 4.23 16.90
N ILE A 166 0.37 3.09 16.22
CA ILE A 166 1.33 2.61 15.23
C ILE A 166 1.42 3.55 14.04
N THR A 167 0.31 4.06 13.52
CA THR A 167 0.31 5.02 12.41
C THR A 167 1.16 6.23 12.72
N ALA A 168 1.04 6.81 13.92
CA ALA A 168 1.87 7.94 14.33
C ALA A 168 3.38 7.60 14.33
N ILE A 169 3.77 6.39 14.75
CA ILE A 169 5.16 5.94 14.69
C ILE A 169 5.62 5.76 13.24
N VAL A 170 4.75 5.26 12.35
CA VAL A 170 5.06 5.11 10.92
C VAL A 170 5.29 6.49 10.28
N GLU A 171 4.43 7.47 10.60
CA GLU A 171 4.57 8.86 10.13
C GLU A 171 5.91 9.47 10.58
N ASP A 172 6.30 9.27 11.84
CA ASP A 172 7.59 9.75 12.39
C ASP A 172 8.81 9.07 11.75
N THR A 173 8.66 7.88 11.19
CA THR A 173 9.77 7.10 10.62
C THR A 173 9.83 7.15 9.10
N LEU A 174 8.82 7.70 8.44
CA LEU A 174 8.71 7.77 6.98
C LEU A 174 9.86 8.62 6.38
N PRO A 175 10.69 8.07 5.49
CA PRO A 175 11.69 8.86 4.77
C PRO A 175 11.01 9.72 3.69
N HIS A 176 11.31 11.01 3.68
CA HIS A 176 10.67 11.96 2.76
C HIS A 176 11.23 11.91 1.34
N ASP A 177 12.41 11.34 1.16
CA ASP A 177 13.07 11.18 -0.14
C ASP A 177 12.57 9.95 -0.92
N ARG A 178 12.09 8.92 -0.21
CA ARG A 178 11.64 7.65 -0.79
C ARG A 178 10.36 7.09 -0.13
N PRO A 179 9.28 7.87 0.02
CA PRO A 179 8.10 7.44 0.79
C PRO A 179 7.38 6.26 0.13
N GLY A 180 7.26 6.23 -1.20
CA GLY A 180 6.65 5.13 -1.94
C GLY A 180 7.44 3.83 -1.81
N ASP A 181 8.76 3.89 -1.95
CA ASP A 181 9.64 2.73 -1.76
C ASP A 181 9.55 2.18 -0.33
N PHE A 182 9.50 3.07 0.65
CA PHE A 182 9.37 2.68 2.05
C PHE A 182 8.06 1.92 2.33
N ASN A 183 6.93 2.42 1.87
CA ASN A 183 5.65 1.74 2.00
C ASN A 183 5.66 0.38 1.30
N GLN A 184 6.17 0.30 0.07
CA GLN A 184 6.30 -0.96 -0.67
C GLN A 184 7.29 -1.93 0.00
N ALA A 185 8.39 -1.41 0.53
CA ALA A 185 9.37 -2.20 1.28
C ALA A 185 8.75 -2.89 2.50
N LEU A 186 7.94 -2.16 3.28
CA LEU A 186 7.22 -2.73 4.42
C LEU A 186 6.25 -3.84 4.00
N MET A 187 5.52 -3.65 2.90
CA MET A 187 4.58 -4.66 2.38
C MET A 187 5.31 -5.91 1.90
N ASP A 188 6.39 -5.75 1.12
CA ASP A 188 7.20 -6.86 0.63
C ASP A 188 7.90 -7.60 1.76
N PHE A 189 8.52 -6.86 2.67
CA PHE A 189 9.18 -7.41 3.85
C PHE A 189 8.21 -8.18 4.76
N GLY A 190 7.01 -7.64 4.96
CA GLY A 190 5.95 -8.31 5.73
C GLY A 190 5.44 -9.59 5.08
N SER A 191 5.47 -9.69 3.76
CA SER A 191 5.04 -10.89 3.04
C SER A 191 6.14 -11.91 2.82
N ALA A 192 7.42 -11.51 2.80
CA ALA A 192 8.57 -12.37 2.50
C ALA A 192 9.35 -12.80 3.75
N VAL A 193 9.59 -11.91 4.69
CA VAL A 193 10.47 -12.12 5.86
C VAL A 193 9.69 -12.07 7.17
N CYS A 194 9.05 -10.94 7.49
CA CYS A 194 8.31 -10.76 8.74
C CYS A 194 6.87 -11.30 8.64
N ILE A 195 6.74 -12.56 8.21
CA ILE A 195 5.44 -13.20 7.98
C ILE A 195 4.65 -13.43 9.28
N PRO A 196 3.31 -13.65 9.21
CA PRO A 196 2.44 -13.68 10.40
C PRO A 196 2.83 -14.73 11.45
N LYS A 197 2.86 -16.01 11.10
CA LYS A 197 3.00 -17.11 12.07
C LYS A 197 4.46 -17.39 12.45
N THR A 198 5.32 -17.60 11.46
CA THR A 198 6.72 -18.03 11.67
C THR A 198 7.65 -17.07 10.92
N PRO A 199 7.98 -15.91 11.48
CA PRO A 199 8.85 -14.94 10.82
C PRO A 199 10.26 -15.52 10.60
N ARG A 200 10.87 -15.17 9.48
CA ARG A 200 12.22 -15.61 9.09
C ARG A 200 13.29 -14.72 9.72
N CYS A 201 13.37 -14.74 11.06
CA CYS A 201 14.27 -13.84 11.80
C CYS A 201 15.75 -14.04 11.46
N GLY A 202 16.16 -15.24 11.04
CA GLY A 202 17.53 -15.50 10.59
C GLY A 202 17.93 -14.84 9.28
N GLU A 203 16.93 -14.46 8.46
CA GLU A 203 17.11 -13.77 7.17
C GLU A 203 16.78 -12.26 7.29
N CYS A 204 16.42 -11.80 8.49
CA CYS A 204 15.91 -10.46 8.72
C CYS A 204 17.08 -9.45 8.77
N PRO A 205 17.17 -8.48 7.85
CA PRO A 205 18.19 -7.44 7.89
C PRO A 205 18.05 -6.50 9.10
N LEU A 206 16.87 -6.54 9.75
CA LEU A 206 16.55 -5.72 10.92
C LEU A 206 16.78 -6.47 12.23
N SER A 207 17.26 -7.71 12.21
CA SER A 207 17.37 -8.61 13.39
C SER A 207 18.30 -8.08 14.47
N LEU A 208 19.31 -7.30 14.12
CA LEU A 208 20.24 -6.69 15.07
C LEU A 208 19.56 -5.72 16.05
N ILE A 209 18.37 -5.24 15.72
CA ILE A 209 17.57 -4.38 16.58
C ILE A 209 16.77 -5.18 17.62
N HIS A 210 16.44 -6.44 17.29
CA HIS A 210 15.69 -7.36 18.16
C HIS A 210 16.53 -8.19 19.12
N ILE A 211 17.86 -8.16 18.98
CA ILE A 211 18.75 -9.00 19.83
C ILE A 211 18.74 -8.54 21.30
N SER A 212 18.30 -7.32 21.58
CA SER A 212 18.21 -6.80 22.95
C SER A 212 17.00 -7.27 23.74
N GLU A 213 15.94 -7.82 23.09
CA GLU A 213 14.81 -8.38 23.82
C GLU A 213 14.11 -9.50 23.04
N PRO A 214 14.08 -10.74 23.58
CA PRO A 214 13.28 -11.82 23.01
C PRO A 214 11.81 -11.60 23.38
N THR A 215 11.10 -10.81 22.60
CA THR A 215 9.63 -10.76 22.71
C THR A 215 9.05 -11.99 22.04
N ARG A 216 8.73 -13.00 22.83
CA ARG A 216 7.82 -14.06 22.46
C ARG A 216 6.39 -13.64 22.82
N PRO A 217 5.41 -13.82 21.93
CA PRO A 217 4.07 -14.13 22.35
C PRO A 217 4.00 -15.60 22.76
#